data_0ba9a0d533a0d3454c3eea24df0d0dbb
#
_entry.id   0ba9a0d533a0d3454c3eea24df0d0dbb
#
_cell.length_a   1.000
_cell.length_b   1.000
_cell.length_c   1.000
_cell.angle_alpha   90.00
_cell.angle_beta   90.00
_cell.angle_gamma   90.00
#
_symmetry.space_group_name_H-M   'P 1'
#
loop_
_entity.id
_entity.type
_entity.pdbx_description
1 polymer ?
#
loop_
_entity_poly.entity_id
_entity_poly.type
_entity_poly.pdbx_seq_one_letter_code
_entity_poly.pdbx_strand_id
1 'polypeptide(L)'
;EWEAEWDCIQKMKTWMIASSIATDEQIQVMIAEAKEIAKSEQKSAWNKHLLSIKADMDVLFSLLAGLESNTNNASGVNQAISMLRATIDPVRRDVMKAAKHALYATAGETSSERTTLLNWVKQYDQLNDERYNGNLWSNSSDAVLKAAVIQPEYAADAPLVNGFEIINKCFDEHFAKNDKIFAFGEDLGKIGDVNQGFAGLQEKYGESRIFDVGIREATIVGQGIGMAMRGMRPIAEIQYLDYLLYAIQ
;
A
#
# COMPACT_ATOMS: atom_id res chain seq x y z
N GLU A 1 24.97 -8.62 -24.50
CA GLU A 1 26.04 -9.62 -24.38
C GLU A 1 26.61 -9.69 -22.98
N TRP A 2 27.14 -8.60 -22.42
CA TRP A 2 27.69 -8.56 -21.05
C TRP A 2 26.70 -8.99 -19.98
N GLU A 3 25.47 -8.49 -20.03
CA GLU A 3 24.40 -8.82 -19.08
C GLU A 3 24.11 -10.34 -19.09
N ALA A 4 23.97 -10.95 -20.26
CA ALA A 4 23.74 -12.38 -20.39
C ALA A 4 24.92 -13.23 -19.90
N GLU A 5 26.15 -12.74 -20.09
CA GLU A 5 27.35 -13.43 -19.62
C GLU A 5 27.52 -13.35 -18.10
N TRP A 6 27.14 -12.21 -17.49
CA TRP A 6 27.40 -11.92 -16.07
C TRP A 6 26.15 -11.97 -15.21
N ASP A 7 25.02 -12.44 -15.75
CA ASP A 7 23.80 -12.68 -14.98
C ASP A 7 24.09 -13.61 -13.79
N CYS A 8 23.85 -13.11 -12.58
CA CYS A 8 24.17 -13.84 -11.35
C CYS A 8 23.37 -15.15 -11.19
N ILE A 9 22.14 -15.19 -11.74
CA ILE A 9 21.29 -16.38 -11.71
C ILE A 9 21.88 -17.44 -12.64
N GLN A 10 22.33 -17.06 -13.83
CA GLN A 10 22.99 -17.99 -14.77
C GLN A 10 24.34 -18.49 -14.22
N LYS A 11 25.12 -17.64 -13.61
CA LYS A 11 26.37 -18.05 -12.94
C LYS A 11 26.10 -19.03 -11.78
N MET A 12 25.09 -18.74 -10.96
CA MET A 12 24.69 -19.65 -9.87
C MET A 12 24.23 -21.00 -10.42
N LYS A 13 23.38 -21.00 -11.44
CA LYS A 13 22.94 -22.24 -12.11
C LYS A 13 24.13 -23.07 -12.59
N THR A 14 25.06 -22.44 -13.31
CA THR A 14 26.26 -23.10 -13.85
C THR A 14 27.10 -23.70 -12.72
N TRP A 15 27.28 -22.95 -11.63
CA TRP A 15 28.03 -23.42 -10.46
C TRP A 15 27.33 -24.60 -9.76
N MET A 16 26.00 -24.55 -9.58
CA MET A 16 25.24 -25.64 -8.96
C MET A 16 25.35 -26.95 -9.75
N ILE A 17 25.30 -26.87 -11.08
CA ILE A 17 25.44 -28.02 -11.97
C ILE A 17 26.88 -28.58 -11.87
N ALA A 18 27.88 -27.72 -12.01
CA ALA A 18 29.30 -28.10 -11.95
C ALA A 18 29.69 -28.71 -10.61
N SER A 19 29.07 -28.26 -9.53
CA SER A 19 29.27 -28.76 -8.17
C SER A 19 28.40 -29.96 -7.80
N SER A 20 27.61 -30.50 -8.75
CA SER A 20 26.68 -31.61 -8.54
C SER A 20 25.64 -31.41 -7.43
N ILE A 21 25.28 -30.13 -7.18
CA ILE A 21 24.25 -29.75 -6.19
C ILE A 21 22.86 -30.01 -6.76
N ALA A 22 22.66 -29.73 -8.07
CA ALA A 22 21.41 -29.97 -8.77
C ALA A 22 21.66 -30.28 -10.25
N THR A 23 20.74 -31.01 -10.90
CA THR A 23 20.78 -31.19 -12.35
C THR A 23 20.13 -30.01 -13.08
N ASP A 24 20.39 -29.87 -14.38
CA ASP A 24 19.74 -28.84 -15.20
C ASP A 24 18.22 -29.00 -15.17
N GLU A 25 17.70 -30.22 -15.26
CA GLU A 25 16.28 -30.53 -15.23
C GLU A 25 15.62 -30.07 -13.91
N GLN A 26 16.27 -30.33 -12.78
CA GLN A 26 15.78 -29.89 -11.48
C GLN A 26 15.70 -28.36 -11.38
N ILE A 27 16.72 -27.66 -11.89
CA ILE A 27 16.73 -26.19 -11.89
C ILE A 27 15.65 -25.65 -12.83
N GLN A 28 15.44 -26.25 -14.01
CA GLN A 28 14.38 -25.82 -14.92
C GLN A 28 12.99 -25.98 -14.31
N VAL A 29 12.75 -27.08 -13.57
CA VAL A 29 11.49 -27.28 -12.82
C VAL A 29 11.30 -26.17 -11.78
N MET A 30 12.32 -25.89 -10.96
CA MET A 30 12.27 -24.81 -9.95
C MET A 30 11.97 -23.44 -10.57
N ILE A 31 12.60 -23.14 -11.71
CA ILE A 31 12.37 -21.87 -12.41
C ILE A 31 10.93 -21.79 -12.93
N ALA A 32 10.41 -22.87 -13.50
CA ALA A 32 9.05 -22.92 -13.99
C ALA A 32 8.02 -22.76 -12.86
N GLU A 33 8.21 -23.46 -11.76
CA GLU A 33 7.36 -23.35 -10.56
C GLU A 33 7.39 -21.93 -9.96
N ALA A 34 8.57 -21.33 -9.82
CA ALA A 34 8.71 -19.98 -9.31
C ALA A 34 7.98 -18.94 -10.18
N LYS A 35 8.06 -19.08 -11.51
CA LYS A 35 7.35 -18.22 -12.46
C LYS A 35 5.83 -18.34 -12.34
N GLU A 36 5.32 -19.57 -12.21
CA GLU A 36 3.88 -19.81 -12.05
C GLU A 36 3.37 -19.28 -10.69
N ILE A 37 4.12 -19.47 -9.62
CA ILE A 37 3.80 -18.90 -8.30
C ILE A 37 3.73 -17.38 -8.40
N ALA A 38 4.75 -16.73 -8.92
CA ALA A 38 4.79 -15.27 -9.04
C ALA A 38 3.60 -14.72 -9.86
N LYS A 39 3.28 -15.37 -10.99
CA LYS A 39 2.14 -15.00 -11.85
C LYS A 39 0.80 -15.21 -11.16
N SER A 40 0.65 -16.33 -10.42
CA SER A 40 -0.55 -16.65 -9.65
C SER A 40 -0.79 -15.60 -8.54
N GLU A 41 0.25 -15.27 -7.78
CA GLU A 41 0.17 -14.29 -6.71
C GLU A 41 -0.09 -12.88 -7.23
N GLN A 42 0.55 -12.47 -8.32
CA GLN A 42 0.24 -11.21 -8.99
C GLN A 42 -1.24 -11.13 -9.37
N LYS A 43 -1.78 -12.17 -10.00
CA LYS A 43 -3.20 -12.23 -10.40
C LYS A 43 -4.13 -12.19 -9.20
N SER A 44 -3.79 -12.92 -8.14
CA SER A 44 -4.55 -12.95 -6.89
C SER A 44 -4.60 -11.56 -6.24
N ALA A 45 -3.45 -10.92 -6.10
CA ALA A 45 -3.34 -9.58 -5.53
C ALA A 45 -4.14 -8.54 -6.35
N TRP A 46 -4.00 -8.58 -7.67
CA TRP A 46 -4.73 -7.69 -8.56
C TRP A 46 -6.25 -7.88 -8.48
N ASN A 47 -6.71 -9.13 -8.47
CA ASN A 47 -8.13 -9.42 -8.31
C ASN A 47 -8.67 -8.91 -6.97
N LYS A 48 -7.93 -9.11 -5.87
CA LYS A 48 -8.31 -8.57 -4.55
C LYS A 48 -8.40 -7.05 -4.56
N HIS A 49 -7.45 -6.37 -5.19
CA HIS A 49 -7.47 -4.92 -5.35
C HIS A 49 -8.72 -4.45 -6.09
N LEU A 50 -9.10 -5.14 -7.17
CA LEU A 50 -10.26 -4.78 -7.97
C LEU A 50 -11.62 -5.05 -7.29
N LEU A 51 -11.70 -5.91 -6.27
CA LEU A 51 -12.97 -6.28 -5.64
C LEU A 51 -13.74 -5.07 -5.12
N SER A 52 -13.08 -4.14 -4.45
CA SER A 52 -13.74 -2.93 -3.91
C SER A 52 -14.22 -1.99 -5.01
N ILE A 53 -13.50 -1.92 -6.12
CA ILE A 53 -13.89 -1.09 -7.29
C ILE A 53 -15.06 -1.72 -8.01
N LYS A 54 -15.07 -3.06 -8.16
CA LYS A 54 -16.19 -3.79 -8.74
C LYS A 54 -17.47 -3.62 -7.92
N ALA A 55 -17.37 -3.66 -6.59
CA ALA A 55 -18.52 -3.37 -5.73
C ALA A 55 -19.07 -1.96 -5.93
N ASP A 56 -18.20 -0.94 -6.04
CA ASP A 56 -18.60 0.43 -6.37
C ASP A 56 -19.27 0.49 -7.76
N MET A 57 -18.77 -0.26 -8.75
CA MET A 57 -19.36 -0.34 -10.10
C MET A 57 -20.73 -1.00 -10.08
N ASP A 58 -20.94 -2.07 -9.34
CA ASP A 58 -22.22 -2.78 -9.25
C ASP A 58 -23.31 -1.87 -8.67
N VAL A 59 -22.99 -1.10 -7.63
CA VAL A 59 -23.89 -0.07 -7.10
C VAL A 59 -24.22 0.96 -8.16
N LEU A 60 -23.21 1.49 -8.86
CA LEU A 60 -23.45 2.47 -9.91
C LEU A 60 -24.27 1.91 -11.06
N PHE A 61 -24.02 0.70 -11.53
CA PHE A 61 -24.80 0.08 -12.60
C PHE A 61 -26.28 -0.08 -12.23
N SER A 62 -26.58 -0.41 -10.97
CA SER A 62 -27.95 -0.47 -10.47
C SER A 62 -28.63 0.89 -10.51
N LEU A 63 -27.93 1.96 -10.10
CA LEU A 63 -28.45 3.33 -10.16
C LEU A 63 -28.66 3.81 -11.60
N LEU A 64 -27.72 3.50 -12.50
CA LEU A 64 -27.82 3.87 -13.91
C LEU A 64 -28.96 3.12 -14.64
N ALA A 65 -29.18 1.85 -14.31
CA ALA A 65 -30.32 1.09 -14.88
C ALA A 65 -31.69 1.69 -14.48
N GLY A 66 -31.80 2.13 -13.22
CA GLY A 66 -32.99 2.87 -12.76
C GLY A 66 -33.16 4.19 -13.51
N LEU A 67 -32.11 4.95 -13.66
CA LEU A 67 -32.13 6.23 -14.37
C LEU A 67 -32.45 6.04 -15.87
N GLU A 68 -31.84 5.05 -16.52
CA GLU A 68 -32.09 4.74 -17.92
C GLU A 68 -33.59 4.53 -18.23
N SER A 69 -34.27 3.83 -17.32
CA SER A 69 -35.70 3.53 -17.46
C SER A 69 -36.62 4.74 -17.24
N ASN A 70 -36.11 5.84 -16.67
CA ASN A 70 -36.89 7.00 -16.21
C ASN A 70 -36.31 8.34 -16.70
N THR A 71 -35.64 8.36 -17.84
CA THR A 71 -35.03 9.55 -18.44
C THR A 71 -35.49 9.74 -19.89
N ASN A 72 -35.51 10.99 -20.36
CA ASN A 72 -35.71 11.31 -21.76
C ASN A 72 -34.48 11.04 -22.63
N ASN A 73 -33.29 10.87 -22.00
CA ASN A 73 -32.03 10.60 -22.67
C ASN A 73 -31.40 9.27 -22.25
N ALA A 74 -32.15 8.17 -22.43
CA ALA A 74 -31.67 6.81 -22.18
C ALA A 74 -30.39 6.48 -22.95
N SER A 75 -30.22 7.02 -24.16
CA SER A 75 -29.03 6.82 -24.98
C SER A 75 -27.75 7.36 -24.29
N GLY A 76 -27.81 8.55 -23.68
CA GLY A 76 -26.70 9.13 -22.98
C GLY A 76 -26.32 8.35 -21.71
N VAL A 77 -27.31 7.80 -21.00
CA VAL A 77 -27.08 6.92 -19.84
C VAL A 77 -26.47 5.59 -20.29
N ASN A 78 -26.96 4.98 -21.36
CA ASN A 78 -26.41 3.77 -21.97
C ASN A 78 -24.93 3.94 -22.40
N GLN A 79 -24.62 5.11 -22.94
CA GLN A 79 -23.22 5.42 -23.28
C GLN A 79 -22.31 5.39 -22.05
N ALA A 80 -22.74 5.96 -20.92
CA ALA A 80 -21.98 5.91 -19.66
C ALA A 80 -21.77 4.47 -19.18
N ILE A 81 -22.82 3.65 -19.22
CA ILE A 81 -22.76 2.22 -18.86
C ILE A 81 -21.76 1.48 -19.76
N SER A 82 -21.88 1.67 -21.07
CA SER A 82 -21.06 0.99 -22.08
C SER A 82 -19.58 1.37 -21.95
N MET A 83 -19.27 2.65 -21.73
CA MET A 83 -17.92 3.13 -21.51
C MET A 83 -17.29 2.48 -20.27
N LEU A 84 -18.00 2.42 -19.16
CA LEU A 84 -17.47 1.81 -17.94
C LEU A 84 -17.28 0.30 -18.08
N ARG A 85 -18.22 -0.40 -18.74
CA ARG A 85 -18.09 -1.85 -18.99
C ARG A 85 -16.93 -2.20 -19.92
N ALA A 86 -16.60 -1.32 -20.86
CA ALA A 86 -15.50 -1.52 -21.80
C ALA A 86 -14.12 -1.18 -21.20
N THR A 87 -14.07 -0.56 -20.01
CA THR A 87 -12.82 -0.18 -19.39
C THR A 87 -12.10 -1.40 -18.83
N ILE A 88 -10.91 -1.66 -19.34
CA ILE A 88 -10.00 -2.70 -18.81
C ILE A 88 -9.36 -2.14 -17.54
N ASP A 89 -9.36 -2.94 -16.46
CA ASP A 89 -8.79 -2.56 -15.17
C ASP A 89 -9.30 -1.20 -14.65
N PRO A 90 -10.61 -1.07 -14.42
CA PRO A 90 -11.22 0.18 -14.02
C PRO A 90 -10.69 0.66 -12.66
N VAL A 91 -10.56 1.97 -12.54
CA VAL A 91 -10.24 2.65 -11.28
C VAL A 91 -11.43 3.51 -10.82
N ARG A 92 -11.41 3.97 -9.56
CA ARG A 92 -12.52 4.78 -9.00
C ARG A 92 -12.82 6.05 -9.79
N ARG A 93 -11.80 6.63 -10.43
CA ARG A 93 -11.99 7.75 -11.36
C ARG A 93 -12.93 7.40 -12.51
N ASP A 94 -12.85 6.18 -13.05
CA ASP A 94 -13.68 5.75 -14.17
C ASP A 94 -15.13 5.54 -13.73
N VAL A 95 -15.33 5.02 -12.52
CA VAL A 95 -16.64 4.92 -11.86
C VAL A 95 -17.28 6.31 -11.72
N MET A 96 -16.53 7.26 -11.16
CA MET A 96 -17.00 8.65 -11.00
C MET A 96 -17.26 9.32 -12.35
N LYS A 97 -16.40 9.10 -13.34
CA LYS A 97 -16.57 9.64 -14.70
C LYS A 97 -17.87 9.15 -15.34
N ALA A 98 -18.19 7.87 -15.23
CA ALA A 98 -19.43 7.31 -15.76
C ALA A 98 -20.66 7.90 -15.05
N ALA A 99 -20.64 8.02 -13.74
CA ALA A 99 -21.72 8.63 -12.98
C ALA A 99 -21.96 10.10 -13.36
N LYS A 100 -20.88 10.88 -13.44
CA LYS A 100 -20.98 12.31 -13.86
C LYS A 100 -21.42 12.46 -15.32
N HIS A 101 -21.01 11.55 -16.20
CA HIS A 101 -21.46 11.54 -17.59
C HIS A 101 -22.98 11.32 -17.68
N ALA A 102 -23.53 10.37 -16.93
CA ALA A 102 -24.98 10.14 -16.91
C ALA A 102 -25.75 11.33 -16.32
N LEU A 103 -25.25 11.96 -15.26
CA LEU A 103 -25.85 13.19 -14.72
C LEU A 103 -25.81 14.35 -15.71
N TYR A 104 -24.74 14.45 -16.49
CA TYR A 104 -24.61 15.48 -17.53
C TYR A 104 -25.57 15.22 -18.68
N ALA A 105 -25.67 13.96 -19.14
CA ALA A 105 -26.58 13.57 -20.20
C ALA A 105 -28.07 13.82 -19.85
N THR A 106 -28.42 13.78 -18.57
CA THR A 106 -29.77 14.04 -18.04
C THR A 106 -29.92 15.42 -17.40
N ALA A 107 -29.04 16.38 -17.78
CA ALA A 107 -29.13 17.73 -17.25
C ALA A 107 -30.48 18.39 -17.48
N GLY A 108 -31.00 19.04 -16.44
CA GLY A 108 -32.32 19.69 -16.49
C GLY A 108 -33.54 18.76 -16.21
N GLU A 109 -33.32 17.44 -16.12
CA GLU A 109 -34.37 16.51 -15.70
C GLU A 109 -34.54 16.48 -14.17
N THR A 110 -35.77 16.22 -13.72
CA THR A 110 -36.15 16.16 -12.29
C THR A 110 -36.80 14.81 -11.98
N SER A 111 -36.05 13.72 -12.04
CA SER A 111 -36.52 12.40 -11.59
C SER A 111 -35.95 12.02 -10.22
N SER A 112 -36.65 11.10 -9.52
CA SER A 112 -36.16 10.54 -8.24
C SER A 112 -34.85 9.78 -8.43
N GLU A 113 -34.73 9.07 -9.54
CA GLU A 113 -33.56 8.27 -9.90
C GLU A 113 -32.34 9.16 -10.14
N ARG A 114 -32.54 10.29 -10.85
CA ARG A 114 -31.49 11.29 -11.04
C ARG A 114 -31.06 11.91 -9.71
N THR A 115 -31.99 12.21 -8.83
CA THR A 115 -31.72 12.73 -7.50
C THR A 115 -30.94 11.71 -6.68
N THR A 116 -31.31 10.44 -6.75
CA THR A 116 -30.61 9.33 -6.07
C THR A 116 -29.18 9.19 -6.58
N LEU A 117 -28.97 9.22 -7.89
CA LEU A 117 -27.62 9.20 -8.49
C LEU A 117 -26.80 10.42 -8.07
N LEU A 118 -27.38 11.62 -8.05
CA LEU A 118 -26.70 12.84 -7.61
C LEU A 118 -26.26 12.76 -6.14
N ASN A 119 -27.12 12.23 -5.28
CA ASN A 119 -26.78 12.04 -3.86
C ASN A 119 -25.69 10.99 -3.67
N TRP A 120 -25.74 9.91 -4.43
CA TRP A 120 -24.69 8.90 -4.44
C TRP A 120 -23.35 9.49 -4.91
N VAL A 121 -23.34 10.31 -5.97
CA VAL A 121 -22.12 10.97 -6.45
C VAL A 121 -21.52 11.87 -5.38
N LYS A 122 -22.34 12.64 -4.65
CA LYS A 122 -21.85 13.49 -3.54
C LYS A 122 -21.22 12.67 -2.42
N GLN A 123 -21.87 11.59 -2.01
CA GLN A 123 -21.36 10.68 -0.97
C GLN A 123 -20.08 9.98 -1.42
N TYR A 124 -20.04 9.53 -2.66
CA TYR A 124 -18.86 8.85 -3.23
C TYR A 124 -17.68 9.79 -3.41
N ASP A 125 -17.92 11.06 -3.74
CA ASP A 125 -16.92 12.10 -3.84
C ASP A 125 -16.30 12.40 -2.46
N GLN A 126 -17.15 12.57 -1.43
CA GLN A 126 -16.70 12.73 -0.04
C GLN A 126 -15.89 11.51 0.44
N LEU A 127 -16.37 10.29 0.18
CA LEU A 127 -15.67 9.07 0.56
C LEU A 127 -14.30 8.95 -0.14
N ASN A 128 -14.20 9.38 -1.39
CA ASN A 128 -12.94 9.40 -2.12
C ASN A 128 -12.01 10.51 -1.62
N ASP A 129 -12.54 11.65 -1.22
CA ASP A 129 -11.74 12.69 -0.56
C ASP A 129 -11.11 12.18 0.75
N GLU A 130 -11.88 11.51 1.58
CA GLU A 130 -11.37 10.85 2.80
C GLU A 130 -10.32 9.78 2.47
N ARG A 131 -10.54 8.95 1.43
CA ARG A 131 -9.59 7.89 1.03
C ARG A 131 -8.25 8.42 0.52
N TYR A 132 -8.26 9.52 -0.22
CA TYR A 132 -7.09 9.99 -0.95
C TYR A 132 -6.43 11.22 -0.32
N ASN A 133 -7.19 12.03 0.38
CA ASN A 133 -6.72 13.29 0.96
C ASN A 133 -6.74 13.30 2.49
N GLY A 134 -7.49 12.39 3.14
CA GLY A 134 -7.71 12.40 4.59
C GLY A 134 -6.44 12.31 5.45
N ASN A 135 -5.34 11.79 4.89
CA ASN A 135 -4.05 11.65 5.58
C ASN A 135 -2.96 12.59 5.04
N LEU A 136 -3.29 13.49 4.10
CA LEU A 136 -2.30 14.44 3.55
C LEU A 136 -2.01 15.59 4.51
N TRP A 137 -3.03 16.05 5.26
CA TRP A 137 -2.94 17.18 6.17
C TRP A 137 -3.54 16.81 7.52
N SER A 138 -2.84 17.08 8.58
CA SER A 138 -3.38 16.89 9.93
C SER A 138 -3.42 18.22 10.69
N ASN A 139 -4.64 18.68 10.99
CA ASN A 139 -4.91 19.81 11.90
C ASN A 139 -5.44 19.32 13.26
N SER A 140 -5.48 18.00 13.49
CA SER A 140 -5.93 17.39 14.74
C SER A 140 -5.00 17.73 15.92
N SER A 141 -5.43 17.36 17.13
CA SER A 141 -4.57 17.43 18.33
C SER A 141 -3.30 16.60 18.20
N ASP A 142 -3.35 15.53 17.38
CA ASP A 142 -2.27 14.57 17.19
C ASP A 142 -1.26 14.98 16.11
N ALA A 143 -1.42 16.18 15.52
CA ALA A 143 -0.46 16.71 14.56
C ALA A 143 0.92 16.86 15.22
N VAL A 144 1.98 16.46 14.49
CA VAL A 144 3.37 16.45 15.00
C VAL A 144 3.77 17.81 15.59
N LEU A 145 3.35 18.91 14.97
CA LEU A 145 3.64 20.27 15.46
C LEU A 145 2.90 20.64 16.76
N LYS A 146 1.92 19.85 17.19
CA LYS A 146 1.15 20.04 18.42
C LYS A 146 1.52 19.04 19.51
N ALA A 147 2.44 18.09 19.22
CA ALA A 147 2.89 17.12 20.19
C ALA A 147 3.56 17.83 21.38
N ALA A 148 3.10 17.52 22.59
CA ALA A 148 3.71 18.06 23.80
C ALA A 148 5.10 17.45 24.02
N VAL A 149 6.07 18.27 24.41
CA VAL A 149 7.38 17.79 24.83
C VAL A 149 7.25 17.27 26.26
N ILE A 150 7.39 15.96 26.44
CA ILE A 150 7.40 15.33 27.76
C ILE A 150 8.84 15.10 28.19
N GLN A 151 9.24 15.66 29.31
CA GLN A 151 10.59 15.44 29.86
C GLN A 151 10.63 14.04 30.51
N PRO A 152 11.77 13.31 30.37
CA PRO A 152 11.92 12.01 31.00
C PRO A 152 12.02 12.17 32.54
N GLU A 153 11.35 11.29 33.24
CA GLU A 153 11.42 11.17 34.69
C GLU A 153 12.10 9.84 35.05
N TYR A 154 13.09 9.89 35.93
CA TYR A 154 13.85 8.71 36.35
C TYR A 154 13.70 8.50 37.85
N ALA A 155 13.46 7.26 38.27
CA ALA A 155 13.52 6.88 39.65
C ALA A 155 14.99 7.03 40.18
N ALA A 156 15.12 7.35 41.46
CA ALA A 156 16.45 7.54 42.05
C ALA A 156 17.34 6.27 42.00
N ASP A 157 16.73 5.10 41.94
CA ASP A 157 17.36 3.78 41.85
C ASP A 157 17.21 3.14 40.45
N ALA A 158 16.91 3.95 39.42
CA ALA A 158 16.76 3.45 38.05
C ALA A 158 18.03 2.68 37.62
N PRO A 159 17.89 1.48 37.05
CA PRO A 159 19.01 0.70 36.57
C PRO A 159 19.69 1.37 35.37
N LEU A 160 21.02 1.24 35.32
CA LEU A 160 21.77 1.62 34.11
C LEU A 160 21.62 0.51 33.06
N VAL A 161 21.11 0.87 31.88
CA VAL A 161 20.92 -0.02 30.74
C VAL A 161 21.52 0.60 29.48
N ASN A 162 21.75 -0.21 28.43
CA ASN A 162 22.21 0.33 27.17
C ASN A 162 21.10 1.10 26.45
N GLY A 163 21.47 2.13 25.67
CA GLY A 163 20.52 2.96 24.95
C GLY A 163 19.63 2.17 23.99
N PHE A 164 20.16 1.15 23.29
CA PHE A 164 19.39 0.32 22.39
C PHE A 164 18.29 -0.50 23.08
N GLU A 165 18.49 -0.91 24.35
CA GLU A 165 17.48 -1.63 25.13
C GLU A 165 16.27 -0.73 25.45
N ILE A 166 16.53 0.56 25.70
CA ILE A 166 15.45 1.56 25.90
C ILE A 166 14.68 1.77 24.61
N ILE A 167 15.38 1.91 23.48
CA ILE A 167 14.77 2.08 22.15
C ILE A 167 13.94 0.85 21.80
N ASN A 168 14.48 -0.35 21.98
CA ASN A 168 13.79 -1.60 21.72
C ASN A 168 12.49 -1.70 22.53
N LYS A 169 12.56 -1.44 23.83
CA LYS A 169 11.39 -1.45 24.71
C LYS A 169 10.35 -0.40 24.31
N CYS A 170 10.78 0.79 23.91
CA CYS A 170 9.89 1.83 23.42
C CYS A 170 9.12 1.37 22.18
N PHE A 171 9.81 0.81 21.20
CA PHE A 171 9.17 0.25 20.02
C PHE A 171 8.25 -0.92 20.35
N ASP A 172 8.67 -1.83 21.22
CA ASP A 172 7.84 -2.94 21.67
C ASP A 172 6.50 -2.46 22.24
N GLU A 173 6.51 -1.47 23.11
CA GLU A 173 5.31 -0.90 23.69
C GLU A 173 4.43 -0.21 22.64
N HIS A 174 4.99 0.49 21.67
CA HIS A 174 4.23 1.13 20.62
C HIS A 174 3.59 0.13 19.67
N PHE A 175 4.32 -0.89 19.25
CA PHE A 175 3.79 -1.97 18.40
C PHE A 175 2.68 -2.77 19.08
N ALA A 176 2.77 -2.97 20.40
CA ALA A 176 1.73 -3.63 21.18
C ALA A 176 0.43 -2.82 21.26
N LYS A 177 0.52 -1.49 21.26
CA LYS A 177 -0.63 -0.59 21.43
C LYS A 177 -1.30 -0.17 20.14
N ASN A 178 -0.61 -0.27 18.99
CA ASN A 178 -1.09 0.29 17.72
C ASN A 178 -0.72 -0.62 16.54
N ASP A 179 -1.72 -1.25 15.97
CA ASP A 179 -1.61 -2.16 14.82
C ASP A 179 -1.30 -1.44 13.49
N LYS A 180 -1.44 -0.10 13.46
CA LYS A 180 -1.08 0.72 12.30
C LYS A 180 0.42 1.06 12.21
N ILE A 181 1.21 0.71 13.22
CA ILE A 181 2.66 0.93 13.19
C ILE A 181 3.31 -0.18 12.39
N PHE A 182 4.15 0.22 11.45
CA PHE A 182 4.99 -0.63 10.61
C PHE A 182 6.42 -0.11 10.67
N ALA A 183 7.39 -1.00 10.64
CA ALA A 183 8.79 -0.62 10.55
C ALA A 183 9.47 -1.42 9.44
N PHE A 184 10.28 -0.74 8.66
CA PHE A 184 11.05 -1.36 7.59
C PHE A 184 12.29 -0.54 7.29
N GLY A 185 13.31 -1.23 6.86
CA GLY A 185 14.62 -0.66 6.57
C GLY A 185 15.57 -1.73 6.10
N GLU A 186 16.85 -1.44 6.13
CA GLU A 186 17.90 -2.39 5.83
C GLU A 186 18.25 -3.18 7.09
N ASP A 187 18.26 -4.50 7.03
CA ASP A 187 18.59 -5.38 8.17
C ASP A 187 17.72 -5.14 9.43
N LEU A 188 16.56 -4.48 9.27
CA LEU A 188 15.66 -4.15 10.38
C LEU A 188 14.93 -5.38 10.92
N GLY A 189 14.55 -6.28 10.02
CA GLY A 189 13.70 -7.42 10.30
C GLY A 189 14.34 -8.44 11.23
N LYS A 190 14.92 -9.48 10.67
CA LYS A 190 15.47 -10.61 11.45
C LYS A 190 16.66 -10.22 12.33
N ILE A 191 17.53 -9.35 11.85
CA ILE A 191 18.70 -8.88 12.60
C ILE A 191 18.28 -7.92 13.71
N GLY A 192 17.25 -7.11 13.49
CA GLY A 192 16.74 -6.14 14.45
C GLY A 192 17.46 -4.81 14.42
N ASP A 193 17.87 -4.39 13.23
CA ASP A 193 18.77 -3.30 12.88
C ASP A 193 20.23 -3.50 13.36
N VAL A 194 21.18 -2.77 12.77
CA VAL A 194 22.61 -2.86 13.10
C VAL A 194 22.91 -2.43 14.54
N ASN A 195 22.07 -1.60 15.14
CA ASN A 195 22.16 -1.13 16.52
C ASN A 195 21.25 -1.88 17.50
N GLN A 196 20.53 -2.91 17.02
CA GLN A 196 19.68 -3.80 17.82
C GLN A 196 18.41 -3.14 18.40
N GLY A 197 18.01 -1.99 17.90
CA GLY A 197 16.79 -1.30 18.36
C GLY A 197 15.50 -2.08 18.09
N PHE A 198 15.50 -2.99 17.11
CA PHE A 198 14.38 -3.85 16.74
C PHE A 198 14.62 -5.34 17.01
N ALA A 199 15.68 -5.71 17.71
CA ALA A 199 16.03 -7.10 18.00
C ALA A 199 14.83 -7.88 18.59
N GLY A 200 14.46 -9.02 17.97
CA GLY A 200 13.36 -9.88 18.38
C GLY A 200 11.95 -9.37 18.09
N LEU A 201 11.78 -8.12 17.65
CA LEU A 201 10.46 -7.55 17.43
C LEU A 201 9.76 -8.12 16.17
N GLN A 202 10.52 -8.48 15.14
CA GLN A 202 9.92 -9.16 13.97
C GLN A 202 9.32 -10.52 14.36
N GLU A 203 10.01 -11.32 15.16
CA GLU A 203 9.50 -12.60 15.65
C GLU A 203 8.19 -12.41 16.45
N LYS A 204 8.11 -11.34 17.23
CA LYS A 204 6.95 -11.03 18.09
C LYS A 204 5.74 -10.49 17.32
N TYR A 205 5.95 -9.59 16.34
CA TYR A 205 4.88 -8.85 15.66
C TYR A 205 4.65 -9.28 14.21
N GLY A 206 5.51 -10.12 13.66
CA GLY A 206 5.41 -10.70 12.33
C GLY A 206 6.11 -9.91 11.23
N GLU A 207 6.53 -10.62 10.20
CA GLU A 207 7.23 -10.08 9.03
C GLU A 207 6.40 -9.09 8.20
N SER A 208 5.08 -9.14 8.31
CA SER A 208 4.20 -8.18 7.63
C SER A 208 4.20 -6.79 8.27
N ARG A 209 4.67 -6.67 9.51
CA ARG A 209 4.73 -5.39 10.24
C ARG A 209 6.15 -4.87 10.43
N ILE A 210 7.14 -5.76 10.49
CA ILE A 210 8.57 -5.42 10.65
C ILE A 210 9.34 -6.24 9.62
N PHE A 211 9.95 -5.58 8.63
CA PHE A 211 10.54 -6.27 7.49
C PHE A 211 11.72 -5.54 6.87
N ASP A 212 12.54 -6.31 6.17
CA ASP A 212 13.66 -5.81 5.42
C ASP A 212 13.24 -5.34 4.03
N VAL A 213 13.94 -4.34 3.52
CA VAL A 213 13.82 -3.83 2.16
C VAL A 213 15.19 -3.72 1.50
N GLY A 214 15.23 -3.47 0.19
CA GLY A 214 16.49 -3.29 -0.50
C GLY A 214 17.20 -2.00 -0.13
N ILE A 215 18.52 -1.97 -0.29
CA ILE A 215 19.40 -0.82 -0.02
C ILE A 215 19.09 0.31 -1.01
N ARG A 216 18.11 1.15 -0.66
CA ARG A 216 17.69 2.31 -1.44
C ARG A 216 16.93 3.29 -0.55
N GLU A 217 17.62 4.23 0.02
CA GLU A 217 17.08 5.17 1.00
C GLU A 217 15.93 6.03 0.44
N ALA A 218 16.03 6.50 -0.81
CA ALA A 218 14.94 7.20 -1.48
C ALA A 218 13.67 6.33 -1.60
N THR A 219 13.83 5.03 -1.84
CA THR A 219 12.70 4.08 -1.90
C THR A 219 12.13 3.81 -0.51
N ILE A 220 12.98 3.67 0.51
CA ILE A 220 12.57 3.47 1.91
C ILE A 220 11.70 4.64 2.36
N VAL A 221 12.17 5.87 2.17
CA VAL A 221 11.40 7.08 2.53
C VAL A 221 10.14 7.22 1.67
N GLY A 222 10.23 6.98 0.36
CA GLY A 222 9.07 7.01 -0.55
C GLY A 222 7.99 5.99 -0.17
N GLN A 223 8.37 4.78 0.24
CA GLN A 223 7.44 3.78 0.78
C GLN A 223 6.80 4.28 2.08
N GLY A 224 7.57 4.87 2.97
CA GLY A 224 7.07 5.48 4.20
C GLY A 224 6.02 6.57 3.93
N ILE A 225 6.33 7.49 3.00
CA ILE A 225 5.38 8.52 2.57
C ILE A 225 4.08 7.88 2.05
N GLY A 226 4.18 6.91 1.15
CA GLY A 226 3.03 6.22 0.59
C GLY A 226 2.17 5.52 1.64
N MET A 227 2.79 4.84 2.61
CA MET A 227 2.09 4.19 3.72
C MET A 227 1.40 5.21 4.65
N ALA A 228 2.08 6.32 4.96
CA ALA A 228 1.52 7.40 5.78
C ALA A 228 0.29 8.04 5.11
N MET A 229 0.35 8.30 3.81
CA MET A 229 -0.79 8.79 3.03
C MET A 229 -2.00 7.83 3.06
N ARG A 230 -1.79 6.56 3.35
CA ARG A 230 -2.85 5.56 3.52
C ARG A 230 -3.29 5.33 4.97
N GLY A 231 -2.83 6.20 5.90
CA GLY A 231 -3.25 6.19 7.30
C GLY A 231 -2.45 5.26 8.21
N MET A 232 -1.37 4.68 7.71
CA MET A 232 -0.43 3.90 8.52
C MET A 232 0.52 4.82 9.29
N ARG A 233 1.29 4.25 10.20
CA ARG A 233 2.34 4.94 10.97
C ARG A 233 3.67 4.25 10.70
N PRO A 234 4.27 4.52 9.54
CA PRO A 234 5.52 3.88 9.15
C PRO A 234 6.72 4.46 9.90
N ILE A 235 7.62 3.59 10.29
CA ILE A 235 8.98 3.88 10.70
C ILE A 235 9.86 3.43 9.55
N ALA A 236 10.31 4.39 8.74
CA ALA A 236 11.21 4.17 7.63
C ALA A 236 12.65 4.35 8.15
N GLU A 237 13.32 3.24 8.42
CA GLU A 237 14.65 3.24 9.02
C GLU A 237 15.71 3.49 7.95
N ILE A 238 16.65 4.35 8.26
CA ILE A 238 17.90 4.57 7.54
C ILE A 238 19.04 4.23 8.50
N GLN A 239 19.85 3.22 8.18
CA GLN A 239 20.85 2.64 9.09
C GLN A 239 21.79 3.66 9.74
N TYR A 240 22.24 4.65 8.95
CA TYR A 240 23.17 5.69 9.41
C TYR A 240 22.74 7.07 8.89
N LEU A 241 22.91 8.09 9.70
CA LEU A 241 22.55 9.47 9.38
C LEU A 241 23.20 9.96 8.07
N ASP A 242 24.39 9.53 7.77
CA ASP A 242 25.11 9.90 6.55
C ASP A 242 24.37 9.48 5.26
N TYR A 243 23.61 8.40 5.32
CA TYR A 243 22.84 7.88 4.18
C TYR A 243 21.52 8.64 3.96
N LEU A 244 21.09 9.43 4.94
CA LEU A 244 19.85 10.23 4.82
C LEU A 244 19.91 11.19 3.62
N LEU A 245 21.10 11.63 3.20
CA LEU A 245 21.25 12.47 2.02
C LEU A 245 20.70 11.83 0.74
N TYR A 246 20.79 10.50 0.61
CA TYR A 246 20.24 9.75 -0.53
C TYR A 246 18.71 9.63 -0.49
N ALA A 247 18.12 9.87 0.66
CA ALA A 247 16.67 9.86 0.86
C ALA A 247 15.99 11.22 0.59
N ILE A 248 16.77 12.30 0.55
CA ILE A 248 16.24 13.66 0.38
C ILE A 248 15.92 13.99 -1.09
N GLN A 249 16.43 13.20 -2.03
CA GLN A 249 16.15 13.38 -3.46
C GLN A 249 14.68 13.16 -3.77
#